data_da3f67865cd6a62a1eb484343c5d9eb8
#
_entry.id   da3f67865cd6a62a1eb484343c5d9eb8
#
_cell.length_a   1.000
_cell.length_b   1.000
_cell.length_c   1.000
_cell.angle_alpha   90.00
_cell.angle_beta   90.00
_cell.angle_gamma   90.00
#
_symmetry.space_group_name_H-M   'P 1'
#
loop_
_entity.id
_entity.type
_entity.pdbx_description
1 polymer ?
#
loop_
_entity_poly.entity_id
_entity_poly.type
_entity_poly.pdbx_seq_one_letter_code
_entity_poly.pdbx_strand_id
1 'polypeptide(L)'
;AKNGDNIVASAHLYGGTYNQFKNVFSDMGIEVRFVDPADPQNFANATDDKTRAYYGEVLPNPSFEVFPISEVAEIGRPLGIPLIVDNTAAPVICKPFDHGAAVIIHSTTKFIGGHGTSIGGIIVDSGNFDWEAFPERQPALNTPDPSYGGAIWTEAVKPLGPIAYILKARTTILRDMGAAMSPFNAFMFIQGLETLALRMREHSSNAEKVAKYLSSHDSVERVSYPSHMDGYAKERADKYLTKGNGGLMGFEVKGGIEAGKKFINALEMVYHVANIGDSRSLAIHPGSTTHSQL
;
A
#
# COMPACT_ATOMS: atom_id res chain seq x y z
N ALA A 1 -12.68 -7.93 -9.04
CA ALA A 1 -12.42 -9.33 -9.36
C ALA A 1 -13.51 -10.20 -8.77
N LYS A 2 -13.82 -11.30 -9.39
CA LYS A 2 -14.75 -12.35 -8.94
C LYS A 2 -14.11 -13.71 -9.19
N ASN A 3 -14.78 -14.78 -8.77
CA ASN A 3 -14.34 -16.15 -9.06
C ASN A 3 -13.99 -16.32 -10.55
N GLY A 4 -12.80 -16.84 -10.84
CA GLY A 4 -12.23 -17.02 -12.17
C GLY A 4 -11.48 -15.81 -12.75
N ASP A 5 -11.47 -14.67 -12.08
CA ASP A 5 -10.63 -13.51 -12.42
C ASP A 5 -9.25 -13.61 -11.75
N ASN A 6 -8.31 -12.76 -12.20
CA ASN A 6 -7.04 -12.59 -11.51
C ASN A 6 -6.66 -11.12 -11.29
N ILE A 7 -5.68 -10.93 -10.40
CA ILE A 7 -5.01 -9.67 -10.09
C ILE A 7 -3.51 -9.92 -10.23
N VAL A 8 -2.77 -8.98 -10.83
CA VAL A 8 -1.30 -8.99 -10.79
C VAL A 8 -0.84 -8.05 -9.69
N ALA A 9 -0.08 -8.56 -8.75
CA ALA A 9 0.37 -7.82 -7.58
C ALA A 9 1.90 -7.85 -7.44
N SER A 10 2.46 -6.78 -6.88
CA SER A 10 3.85 -6.80 -6.43
C SER A 10 4.09 -7.95 -5.45
N ALA A 11 5.24 -8.59 -5.53
CA ALA A 11 5.69 -9.56 -4.52
C ALA A 11 6.12 -8.86 -3.21
N HIS A 12 6.45 -7.57 -3.27
CA HIS A 12 6.84 -6.77 -2.12
C HIS A 12 5.59 -6.11 -1.51
N LEU A 13 4.98 -6.79 -0.54
CA LEU A 13 3.75 -6.37 0.13
C LEU A 13 3.87 -6.58 1.64
N TYR A 14 3.07 -5.83 2.37
CA TYR A 14 2.79 -6.12 3.77
C TYR A 14 2.31 -7.57 3.95
N GLY A 15 2.84 -8.29 4.93
CA GLY A 15 2.57 -9.72 5.12
C GLY A 15 1.08 -10.07 5.25
N GLY A 16 0.27 -9.18 5.85
CA GLY A 16 -1.19 -9.35 5.93
C GLY A 16 -1.86 -9.30 4.56
N THR A 17 -1.45 -8.36 3.69
CA THR A 17 -1.95 -8.25 2.31
C THR A 17 -1.52 -9.47 1.49
N TYR A 18 -0.25 -9.87 1.61
CA TYR A 18 0.27 -11.07 0.93
C TYR A 18 -0.54 -12.32 1.31
N ASN A 19 -0.75 -12.56 2.60
CA ASN A 19 -1.53 -13.71 3.08
C ASN A 19 -2.99 -13.65 2.63
N GLN A 20 -3.62 -12.49 2.68
CA GLN A 20 -4.98 -12.30 2.18
C GLN A 20 -5.08 -12.64 0.69
N PHE A 21 -4.15 -12.16 -0.11
CA PHE A 21 -4.12 -12.41 -1.55
C PHE A 21 -3.83 -13.87 -1.88
N LYS A 22 -2.82 -14.45 -1.21
CA LYS A 22 -2.38 -15.82 -1.48
C LYS A 22 -3.41 -16.87 -1.05
N ASN A 23 -4.06 -16.66 0.10
CA ASN A 23 -4.92 -17.67 0.71
C ASN A 23 -6.42 -17.30 0.56
N VAL A 24 -6.86 -16.17 1.14
CA VAL A 24 -8.29 -15.83 1.19
C VAL A 24 -8.86 -15.58 -0.21
N PHE A 25 -8.14 -14.87 -1.08
CA PHE A 25 -8.59 -14.65 -2.46
C PHE A 25 -8.60 -15.94 -3.27
N SER A 26 -7.61 -16.81 -3.04
CA SER A 26 -7.59 -18.16 -3.65
C SER A 26 -8.82 -18.97 -3.26
N ASP A 27 -9.22 -18.96 -1.98
CA ASP A 27 -10.44 -19.64 -1.51
C ASP A 27 -11.72 -19.06 -2.12
N MET A 28 -11.69 -17.76 -2.51
CA MET A 28 -12.77 -17.11 -3.25
C MET A 28 -12.71 -17.36 -4.76
N GLY A 29 -11.73 -18.14 -5.23
CA GLY A 29 -11.50 -18.42 -6.65
C GLY A 29 -10.91 -17.27 -7.44
N ILE A 30 -10.28 -16.30 -6.79
CA ILE A 30 -9.55 -15.19 -7.40
C ILE A 30 -8.05 -15.53 -7.35
N GLU A 31 -7.43 -15.64 -8.52
CA GLU A 31 -5.98 -15.83 -8.61
C GLU A 31 -5.25 -14.52 -8.35
N VAL A 32 -4.17 -14.54 -7.57
CA VAL A 32 -3.24 -13.41 -7.47
C VAL A 32 -1.86 -13.84 -7.93
N ARG A 33 -1.36 -13.18 -8.96
CA ARG A 33 -0.05 -13.40 -9.57
C ARG A 33 0.94 -12.41 -9.00
N PHE A 34 1.83 -12.88 -8.15
CA PHE A 34 2.88 -12.06 -7.56
C PHE A 34 4.06 -11.93 -8.52
N VAL A 35 4.50 -10.70 -8.76
CA VAL A 35 5.61 -10.39 -9.66
C VAL A 35 6.65 -9.49 -8.97
N ASP A 36 7.90 -9.61 -9.38
CA ASP A 36 8.96 -8.72 -8.92
C ASP A 36 8.77 -7.31 -9.53
N PRO A 37 8.55 -6.27 -8.69
CA PRO A 37 8.36 -4.90 -9.16
C PRO A 37 9.65 -4.21 -9.59
N ALA A 38 10.81 -4.85 -9.45
CA ALA A 38 12.07 -4.30 -9.94
C ALA A 38 12.02 -4.04 -11.44
N ASP A 39 11.41 -4.96 -12.20
CA ASP A 39 11.07 -4.77 -13.61
C ASP A 39 9.56 -4.61 -13.78
N PRO A 40 9.05 -3.40 -14.13
CA PRO A 40 7.62 -3.16 -14.37
C PRO A 40 7.03 -4.04 -15.49
N GLN A 41 7.85 -4.51 -16.45
CA GLN A 41 7.41 -5.38 -17.53
C GLN A 41 6.87 -6.72 -17.02
N ASN A 42 7.24 -7.15 -15.81
CA ASN A 42 6.70 -8.35 -15.19
C ASN A 42 5.18 -8.28 -14.99
N PHE A 43 4.62 -7.08 -14.80
CA PHE A 43 3.16 -6.88 -14.75
C PHE A 43 2.50 -7.18 -16.09
N ALA A 44 3.08 -6.70 -17.19
CA ALA A 44 2.58 -7.01 -18.54
C ALA A 44 2.68 -8.51 -18.83
N ASN A 45 3.81 -9.14 -18.51
CA ASN A 45 4.07 -10.56 -18.76
C ASN A 45 3.10 -11.49 -18.00
N ALA A 46 2.62 -11.06 -16.84
CA ALA A 46 1.67 -11.83 -16.01
C ALA A 46 0.20 -11.53 -16.35
N THR A 47 -0.06 -10.63 -17.28
CA THR A 47 -1.42 -10.17 -17.65
C THR A 47 -2.06 -11.10 -18.66
N ASP A 48 -3.36 -11.37 -18.48
CA ASP A 48 -4.23 -12.05 -19.44
C ASP A 48 -5.63 -11.38 -19.49
N ASP A 49 -6.57 -11.99 -20.23
CA ASP A 49 -7.93 -11.48 -20.38
C ASP A 49 -8.76 -11.46 -19.08
N LYS A 50 -8.34 -12.20 -18.08
CA LYS A 50 -9.00 -12.28 -16.76
C LYS A 50 -8.43 -11.32 -15.75
N THR A 51 -7.34 -10.62 -16.07
CA THR A 51 -6.71 -9.64 -15.18
C THR A 51 -7.60 -8.42 -14.98
N ARG A 52 -7.95 -8.09 -13.74
CA ARG A 52 -8.88 -7.00 -13.39
C ARG A 52 -8.21 -5.79 -12.76
N ALA A 53 -7.06 -5.96 -12.13
CA ALA A 53 -6.34 -4.86 -11.50
C ALA A 53 -4.85 -5.20 -11.38
N TYR A 54 -4.03 -4.16 -11.29
CA TYR A 54 -2.67 -4.19 -10.77
C TYR A 54 -2.64 -3.66 -9.34
N TYR A 55 -1.75 -4.20 -8.52
CA TYR A 55 -1.64 -3.82 -7.12
C TYR A 55 -0.18 -3.70 -6.67
N GLY A 56 0.11 -2.63 -5.90
CA GLY A 56 1.42 -2.43 -5.28
C GLY A 56 1.35 -1.54 -4.04
N GLU A 57 2.41 -1.57 -3.24
CA GLU A 57 2.60 -0.65 -2.10
C GLU A 57 3.66 0.38 -2.45
N VAL A 58 3.42 1.67 -2.15
CA VAL A 58 4.38 2.75 -2.45
C VAL A 58 5.72 2.49 -1.78
N LEU A 59 5.69 2.16 -0.50
CA LEU A 59 6.88 1.93 0.31
C LEU A 59 6.71 0.62 1.11
N PRO A 60 7.01 -0.52 0.47
CA PRO A 60 6.80 -1.82 1.08
C PRO A 60 7.82 -2.08 2.20
N ASN A 61 7.36 -2.72 3.26
CA ASN A 61 8.17 -3.14 4.39
C ASN A 61 8.39 -4.68 4.27
N PRO A 62 9.63 -5.20 4.30
CA PRO A 62 10.87 -4.56 4.78
C PRO A 62 11.83 -4.09 3.68
N SER A 63 11.50 -4.18 2.40
CA SER A 63 12.46 -3.83 1.33
C SER A 63 12.73 -2.32 1.23
N PHE A 64 11.71 -1.48 1.48
CA PHE A 64 11.74 -0.02 1.33
C PHE A 64 12.08 0.48 -0.09
N GLU A 65 12.04 -0.39 -1.08
CA GLU A 65 12.21 -0.05 -2.49
C GLU A 65 10.89 0.51 -3.04
N VAL A 66 10.94 1.77 -3.49
CA VAL A 66 9.73 2.46 -3.94
C VAL A 66 9.15 1.81 -5.19
N PHE A 67 7.85 1.56 -5.17
CA PHE A 67 7.11 0.91 -6.25
C PHE A 67 7.08 1.79 -7.52
N PRO A 68 7.24 1.22 -8.72
CA PRO A 68 7.26 1.95 -10.01
C PRO A 68 5.85 2.34 -10.47
N ILE A 69 5.27 3.37 -9.84
CA ILE A 69 3.85 3.71 -9.99
C ILE A 69 3.50 4.08 -11.44
N SER A 70 4.24 5.03 -12.04
CA SER A 70 3.93 5.50 -13.40
C SER A 70 4.10 4.39 -14.41
N GLU A 71 5.18 3.64 -14.31
CA GLU A 71 5.55 2.60 -15.26
C GLU A 71 4.49 1.48 -15.28
N VAL A 72 4.01 1.06 -14.11
CA VAL A 72 2.96 0.03 -14.02
C VAL A 72 1.59 0.59 -14.43
N ALA A 73 1.28 1.86 -14.10
CA ALA A 73 0.05 2.50 -14.53
C ALA A 73 -0.01 2.65 -16.06
N GLU A 74 1.11 3.00 -16.70
CA GLU A 74 1.22 3.12 -18.16
C GLU A 74 1.03 1.79 -18.89
N ILE A 75 1.48 0.68 -18.29
CA ILE A 75 1.23 -0.68 -18.81
C ILE A 75 -0.26 -1.04 -18.71
N GLY A 76 -0.90 -0.75 -17.58
CA GLY A 76 -2.27 -1.17 -17.33
C GLY A 76 -3.33 -0.35 -18.06
N ARG A 77 -3.13 0.97 -18.16
CA ARG A 77 -4.13 1.91 -18.70
C ARG A 77 -4.61 1.57 -20.12
N PRO A 78 -3.74 1.27 -21.10
CA PRO A 78 -4.17 0.89 -22.45
C PRO A 78 -4.92 -0.44 -22.51
N LEU A 79 -4.83 -1.25 -21.47
CA LEU A 79 -5.49 -2.55 -21.35
C LEU A 79 -6.78 -2.47 -20.51
N GLY A 80 -7.18 -1.28 -20.04
CA GLY A 80 -8.32 -1.12 -19.15
C GLY A 80 -8.10 -1.72 -17.73
N ILE A 81 -6.84 -1.84 -17.30
CA ILE A 81 -6.47 -2.41 -16.00
C ILE A 81 -6.07 -1.26 -15.08
N PRO A 82 -6.86 -0.98 -14.02
CA PRO A 82 -6.54 0.05 -13.03
C PRO A 82 -5.36 -0.38 -12.17
N LEU A 83 -4.48 0.57 -11.85
CA LEU A 83 -3.49 0.41 -10.79
C LEU A 83 -4.09 0.85 -9.45
N ILE A 84 -4.09 -0.06 -8.50
CA ILE A 84 -4.47 0.17 -7.10
C ILE A 84 -3.19 0.25 -6.27
N VAL A 85 -3.03 1.31 -5.50
CA VAL A 85 -1.80 1.55 -4.73
C VAL A 85 -2.10 1.68 -3.25
N ASP A 86 -1.45 0.86 -2.43
CA ASP A 86 -1.42 1.08 -1.00
C ASP A 86 -0.38 2.15 -0.66
N ASN A 87 -0.86 3.29 -0.16
CA ASN A 87 -0.02 4.42 0.24
C ASN A 87 0.04 4.59 1.77
N THR A 88 -0.18 3.52 2.51
CA THR A 88 -0.21 3.52 3.98
C THR A 88 1.09 4.04 4.59
N ALA A 89 2.24 3.64 4.06
CA ALA A 89 3.56 4.00 4.60
C ALA A 89 4.08 5.37 4.11
N ALA A 90 3.47 5.94 3.07
CA ALA A 90 3.93 7.18 2.44
C ALA A 90 2.84 8.26 2.28
N PRO A 91 1.89 8.42 3.23
CA PRO A 91 0.89 9.48 3.09
C PRO A 91 1.58 10.85 3.10
N VAL A 92 1.05 11.81 2.32
CA VAL A 92 1.59 13.17 2.17
C VAL A 92 2.90 13.24 1.37
N ILE A 93 3.83 12.30 1.57
CA ILE A 93 5.15 12.32 0.94
C ILE A 93 5.13 11.78 -0.49
N CYS A 94 4.19 10.88 -0.80
CA CYS A 94 3.90 10.42 -2.15
C CYS A 94 2.45 10.75 -2.52
N LYS A 95 2.21 11.11 -3.78
CA LYS A 95 0.89 11.35 -4.36
C LYS A 95 0.65 10.42 -5.55
N PRO A 96 0.25 9.16 -5.34
CA PRO A 96 0.16 8.17 -6.41
C PRO A 96 -0.78 8.57 -7.56
N PHE A 97 -1.78 9.43 -7.33
CA PHE A 97 -2.67 9.93 -8.38
C PHE A 97 -1.95 10.79 -9.42
N ASP A 98 -0.94 11.57 -9.00
CA ASP A 98 -0.12 12.38 -9.91
C ASP A 98 0.73 11.48 -10.83
N HIS A 99 0.83 10.19 -10.52
CA HIS A 99 1.61 9.17 -11.21
C HIS A 99 0.75 8.08 -11.88
N GLY A 100 -0.56 8.28 -12.00
CA GLY A 100 -1.43 7.41 -12.77
C GLY A 100 -2.15 6.31 -12.02
N ALA A 101 -2.02 6.22 -10.69
CA ALA A 101 -2.84 5.31 -9.90
C ALA A 101 -4.34 5.64 -10.08
N ALA A 102 -5.16 4.61 -10.24
CA ALA A 102 -6.62 4.76 -10.36
C ALA A 102 -7.29 4.82 -8.98
N VAL A 103 -6.77 4.05 -8.04
CA VAL A 103 -7.29 3.93 -6.68
C VAL A 103 -6.14 3.93 -5.70
N ILE A 104 -6.31 4.63 -4.58
CA ILE A 104 -5.40 4.59 -3.44
C ILE A 104 -6.12 3.97 -2.26
N ILE A 105 -5.41 3.13 -1.51
CA ILE A 105 -5.85 2.65 -0.21
C ILE A 105 -4.88 3.09 0.88
N HIS A 106 -5.40 3.27 2.09
CA HIS A 106 -4.61 3.47 3.29
C HIS A 106 -5.19 2.65 4.43
N SER A 107 -4.35 1.99 5.19
CA SER A 107 -4.68 1.63 6.56
C SER A 107 -4.67 2.89 7.42
N THR A 108 -5.85 3.39 7.77
CA THR A 108 -5.97 4.56 8.66
C THR A 108 -5.46 4.27 10.07
N THR A 109 -5.34 2.99 10.43
CA THR A 109 -4.69 2.46 11.63
C THR A 109 -3.29 3.00 11.86
N LYS A 110 -2.56 3.30 10.76
CA LYS A 110 -1.13 3.62 10.76
C LYS A 110 -0.90 5.13 10.87
N PHE A 111 -0.17 5.74 9.97
CA PHE A 111 0.19 7.17 10.00
C PHE A 111 -1.00 8.12 10.07
N ILE A 112 -2.13 7.78 9.46
CA ILE A 112 -3.34 8.65 9.51
C ILE A 112 -3.81 8.78 10.95
N GLY A 113 -4.06 7.70 11.66
CA GLY A 113 -4.40 7.73 13.07
C GLY A 113 -3.26 8.19 13.96
N GLY A 114 -2.07 7.66 13.75
CA GLY A 114 -0.83 8.10 14.35
C GLY A 114 -0.61 7.74 15.82
N HIS A 115 -1.49 6.96 16.44
CA HIS A 115 -1.45 6.67 17.88
C HIS A 115 -1.65 5.20 18.25
N GLY A 116 -1.89 4.32 17.25
CA GLY A 116 -2.13 2.89 17.48
C GLY A 116 -3.40 2.57 18.31
N THR A 117 -4.37 3.47 18.32
CA THR A 117 -5.56 3.39 19.18
C THR A 117 -6.81 2.89 18.47
N SER A 118 -6.80 2.88 17.13
CA SER A 118 -7.99 2.54 16.33
C SER A 118 -7.62 1.78 15.07
N ILE A 119 -8.51 0.91 14.62
CA ILE A 119 -8.35 0.14 13.39
C ILE A 119 -9.34 0.65 12.35
N GLY A 120 -8.85 0.85 11.11
CA GLY A 120 -9.68 1.25 10.00
C GLY A 120 -8.89 1.35 8.68
N GLY A 121 -9.62 1.60 7.61
CA GLY A 121 -9.08 1.79 6.28
C GLY A 121 -9.90 2.77 5.47
N ILE A 122 -9.30 3.29 4.41
CA ILE A 122 -9.97 4.18 3.46
C ILE A 122 -9.57 3.81 2.03
N ILE A 123 -10.53 3.84 1.13
CA ILE A 123 -10.36 3.72 -0.31
C ILE A 123 -10.65 5.09 -0.91
N VAL A 124 -9.76 5.57 -1.77
CA VAL A 124 -9.91 6.84 -2.50
C VAL A 124 -9.85 6.55 -3.99
N ASP A 125 -10.91 6.91 -4.70
CA ASP A 125 -10.97 6.83 -6.15
C ASP A 125 -10.40 8.14 -6.75
N SER A 126 -9.55 8.04 -7.76
CA SER A 126 -8.97 9.21 -8.43
C SER A 126 -10.02 10.03 -9.20
N GLY A 127 -11.11 9.39 -9.63
CA GLY A 127 -12.06 9.96 -10.58
C GLY A 127 -11.47 10.19 -11.99
N ASN A 128 -10.33 9.58 -12.30
CA ASN A 128 -9.61 9.80 -13.57
C ASN A 128 -9.40 8.51 -14.39
N PHE A 129 -9.87 7.37 -13.90
CA PHE A 129 -9.80 6.12 -14.65
C PHE A 129 -11.07 5.92 -15.46
N ASP A 130 -10.91 5.62 -16.75
CA ASP A 130 -12.05 5.37 -17.66
C ASP A 130 -12.56 3.94 -17.46
N TRP A 131 -13.55 3.78 -16.60
CA TRP A 131 -14.18 2.50 -16.30
C TRP A 131 -15.07 1.97 -17.44
N GLU A 132 -15.43 2.82 -18.42
CA GLU A 132 -16.30 2.47 -19.56
C GLU A 132 -15.50 1.98 -20.76
N ALA A 133 -14.24 2.39 -20.92
CA ALA A 133 -13.44 2.17 -22.12
C ALA A 133 -13.25 0.67 -22.48
N PHE A 134 -13.23 -0.19 -21.44
CA PHE A 134 -13.01 -1.63 -21.60
C PHE A 134 -14.05 -2.41 -20.77
N PRO A 135 -15.32 -2.47 -21.22
CA PRO A 135 -16.41 -3.07 -20.43
C PRO A 135 -16.20 -4.55 -20.13
N GLU A 136 -15.59 -5.31 -21.04
CA GLU A 136 -15.24 -6.71 -20.83
C GLU A 136 -14.14 -6.90 -19.79
N ARG A 137 -13.28 -5.90 -19.61
CA ARG A 137 -12.23 -5.90 -18.58
C ARG A 137 -12.79 -5.57 -17.19
N GLN A 138 -13.83 -4.73 -17.13
CA GLN A 138 -14.47 -4.28 -15.89
C GLN A 138 -15.97 -4.64 -15.85
N PRO A 139 -16.34 -5.94 -16.00
CA PRO A 139 -17.75 -6.35 -16.13
C PRO A 139 -18.59 -6.02 -14.91
N ALA A 140 -18.01 -5.98 -13.71
CA ALA A 140 -18.71 -5.65 -12.47
C ALA A 140 -19.33 -4.23 -12.48
N LEU A 141 -18.79 -3.32 -13.30
CA LEU A 141 -19.29 -1.95 -13.43
C LEU A 141 -20.10 -1.74 -14.71
N ASN A 142 -19.93 -2.63 -15.71
CA ASN A 142 -20.45 -2.47 -17.06
C ASN A 142 -21.51 -3.52 -17.45
N THR A 143 -22.02 -4.29 -16.50
CA THR A 143 -23.14 -5.21 -16.71
C THR A 143 -24.30 -4.89 -15.76
N PRO A 144 -25.55 -5.25 -16.13
CA PRO A 144 -26.71 -5.03 -15.27
C PRO A 144 -26.54 -5.62 -13.87
N ASP A 145 -26.73 -4.80 -12.84
CA ASP A 145 -26.65 -5.21 -11.44
C ASP A 145 -28.04 -5.62 -10.94
N PRO A 146 -28.27 -6.92 -10.65
CA PRO A 146 -29.57 -7.40 -10.19
C PRO A 146 -29.99 -6.81 -8.84
N SER A 147 -29.03 -6.42 -7.98
CA SER A 147 -29.30 -5.80 -6.68
C SER A 147 -29.82 -4.36 -6.79
N TYR A 148 -29.68 -3.75 -7.97
CA TYR A 148 -30.10 -2.36 -8.28
C TYR A 148 -31.00 -2.27 -9.49
N GLY A 149 -31.92 -3.23 -9.66
CA GLY A 149 -32.91 -3.19 -10.72
C GLY A 149 -32.34 -3.29 -12.14
N GLY A 150 -31.17 -3.88 -12.30
CA GLY A 150 -30.48 -3.99 -13.59
C GLY A 150 -29.67 -2.76 -14.00
N ALA A 151 -29.40 -1.83 -13.08
CA ALA A 151 -28.56 -0.67 -13.38
C ALA A 151 -27.14 -1.08 -13.80
N ILE A 152 -26.61 -0.43 -14.83
CA ILE A 152 -25.20 -0.48 -15.21
C ILE A 152 -24.51 0.70 -14.53
N TRP A 153 -23.54 0.45 -13.67
CA TRP A 153 -22.98 1.48 -12.79
C TRP A 153 -22.32 2.62 -13.55
N THR A 154 -21.57 2.34 -14.60
CA THR A 154 -20.92 3.36 -15.43
C THR A 154 -21.94 4.29 -16.10
N GLU A 155 -23.10 3.78 -16.52
CA GLU A 155 -24.18 4.56 -17.12
C GLU A 155 -24.99 5.32 -16.07
N ALA A 156 -25.40 4.62 -15.00
CA ALA A 156 -26.29 5.18 -13.96
C ALA A 156 -25.68 6.37 -13.23
N VAL A 157 -24.36 6.40 -13.04
CA VAL A 157 -23.67 7.48 -12.31
C VAL A 157 -23.00 8.50 -13.22
N LYS A 158 -23.09 8.33 -14.54
CA LYS A 158 -22.44 9.19 -15.54
C LYS A 158 -22.68 10.70 -15.32
N PRO A 159 -23.87 11.14 -14.92
CA PRO A 159 -24.10 12.57 -14.62
C PRO A 159 -23.32 13.09 -13.40
N LEU A 160 -22.81 12.20 -12.54
CA LEU A 160 -22.06 12.54 -11.34
C LEU A 160 -20.54 12.50 -11.57
N GLY A 161 -20.08 12.08 -12.77
CA GLY A 161 -18.67 11.88 -13.11
C GLY A 161 -18.22 10.42 -12.99
N PRO A 162 -16.91 10.13 -13.17
CA PRO A 162 -16.36 8.77 -13.22
C PRO A 162 -16.21 8.12 -11.84
N ILE A 163 -17.28 8.03 -11.08
CA ILE A 163 -17.34 7.54 -9.69
C ILE A 163 -18.00 6.16 -9.57
N ALA A 164 -18.17 5.44 -10.66
CA ALA A 164 -18.83 4.12 -10.69
C ALA A 164 -18.17 3.12 -9.72
N TYR A 165 -16.84 3.09 -9.68
CA TYR A 165 -16.08 2.20 -8.81
C TYR A 165 -16.39 2.46 -7.33
N ILE A 166 -16.23 3.70 -6.87
CA ILE A 166 -16.37 4.01 -5.44
C ILE A 166 -17.83 3.92 -4.98
N LEU A 167 -18.80 4.26 -5.84
CA LEU A 167 -20.21 4.09 -5.52
C LEU A 167 -20.57 2.61 -5.40
N LYS A 168 -20.15 1.76 -6.35
CA LYS A 168 -20.39 0.32 -6.23
C LYS A 168 -19.71 -0.27 -4.98
N ALA A 169 -18.49 0.14 -4.66
CA ALA A 169 -17.81 -0.29 -3.45
C ALA A 169 -18.62 0.05 -2.19
N ARG A 170 -19.20 1.24 -2.12
CA ARG A 170 -20.03 1.67 -0.98
C ARG A 170 -21.38 0.95 -0.92
N THR A 171 -22.08 0.86 -2.04
CA THR A 171 -23.46 0.37 -2.09
C THR A 171 -23.55 -1.15 -2.07
N THR A 172 -22.53 -1.85 -2.52
CA THR A 172 -22.50 -3.32 -2.56
C THR A 172 -21.58 -3.88 -1.49
N ILE A 173 -20.28 -3.59 -1.56
CA ILE A 173 -19.31 -4.24 -0.66
C ILE A 173 -19.44 -3.72 0.77
N LEU A 174 -19.38 -2.42 0.98
CA LEU A 174 -19.47 -1.83 2.31
C LEU A 174 -20.83 -2.13 2.99
N ARG A 175 -21.93 -1.90 2.26
CA ARG A 175 -23.28 -2.10 2.79
C ARG A 175 -23.58 -3.56 3.09
N ASP A 176 -23.29 -4.46 2.12
CA ASP A 176 -23.76 -5.84 2.18
C ASP A 176 -22.80 -6.76 2.94
N MET A 177 -21.49 -6.49 2.92
CA MET A 177 -20.48 -7.25 3.68
C MET A 177 -20.14 -6.63 5.03
N GLY A 178 -20.56 -5.40 5.30
CA GLY A 178 -20.51 -4.80 6.63
C GLY A 178 -19.13 -4.31 7.09
N ALA A 179 -18.17 -4.08 6.20
CA ALA A 179 -16.85 -3.56 6.54
C ALA A 179 -16.89 -2.04 6.89
N ALA A 180 -17.92 -1.62 7.62
CA ALA A 180 -18.12 -0.22 8.01
C ALA A 180 -17.26 0.15 9.22
N MET A 181 -16.60 1.31 9.12
CA MET A 181 -15.81 1.86 10.23
C MET A 181 -16.72 2.33 11.36
N SER A 182 -16.33 2.07 12.61
CA SER A 182 -17.00 2.67 13.78
C SER A 182 -16.95 4.20 13.71
N PRO A 183 -18.05 4.91 13.99
CA PRO A 183 -18.05 6.38 14.04
C PRO A 183 -17.03 6.96 15.02
N PHE A 184 -16.78 6.28 16.13
CA PHE A 184 -15.75 6.70 17.10
C PHE A 184 -14.34 6.57 16.52
N ASN A 185 -14.03 5.49 15.80
CA ASN A 185 -12.77 5.36 15.11
C ASN A 185 -12.61 6.41 14.01
N ALA A 186 -13.68 6.71 13.26
CA ALA A 186 -13.66 7.76 12.24
C ALA A 186 -13.34 9.13 12.86
N PHE A 187 -13.92 9.46 14.00
CA PHE A 187 -13.61 10.69 14.75
C PHE A 187 -12.12 10.77 15.12
N MET A 188 -11.54 9.70 15.65
CA MET A 188 -10.11 9.66 16.00
C MET A 188 -9.22 9.81 14.78
N PHE A 189 -9.59 9.22 13.64
CA PHE A 189 -8.83 9.37 12.39
C PHE A 189 -8.92 10.78 11.81
N ILE A 190 -10.07 11.46 11.93
CA ILE A 190 -10.21 12.86 11.52
C ILE A 190 -9.25 13.74 12.34
N GLN A 191 -9.19 13.55 13.66
CA GLN A 191 -8.21 14.25 14.50
C GLN A 191 -6.76 13.95 14.11
N GLY A 192 -6.46 12.69 13.80
CA GLY A 192 -5.14 12.29 13.31
C GLY A 192 -4.77 12.98 11.99
N LEU A 193 -5.72 13.16 11.09
CA LEU A 193 -5.51 13.84 9.79
C LEU A 193 -5.09 15.31 9.96
N GLU A 194 -5.60 16.01 10.96
CA GLU A 194 -5.29 17.44 11.20
C GLU A 194 -3.79 17.68 11.42
N THR A 195 -3.08 16.71 12.00
CA THR A 195 -1.64 16.80 12.27
C THR A 195 -0.79 15.93 11.35
N LEU A 196 -1.39 15.19 10.42
CA LEU A 196 -0.67 14.20 9.60
C LEU A 196 0.52 14.80 8.86
N ALA A 197 0.36 15.94 8.20
CA ALA A 197 1.44 16.56 7.43
C ALA A 197 2.62 17.00 8.30
N LEU A 198 2.35 17.49 9.52
CA LEU A 198 3.36 17.84 10.51
C LEU A 198 4.13 16.60 10.98
N ARG A 199 3.39 15.54 11.32
CA ARG A 199 4.00 14.28 11.78
C ARG A 199 4.83 13.62 10.70
N MET A 200 4.35 13.56 9.44
CA MET A 200 5.09 12.97 8.33
C MET A 200 6.40 13.70 8.04
N ARG A 201 6.41 15.04 8.13
CA ARG A 201 7.62 15.82 8.00
C ARG A 201 8.63 15.49 9.10
N GLU A 202 8.17 15.42 10.35
CA GLU A 202 9.06 15.11 11.49
C GLU A 202 9.52 13.66 11.48
N HIS A 203 8.64 12.70 11.15
CA HIS A 203 9.03 11.30 10.96
C HIS A 203 10.13 11.15 9.91
N SER A 204 9.98 11.79 8.74
CA SER A 204 10.99 11.75 7.69
C SER A 204 12.31 12.39 8.12
N SER A 205 12.25 13.56 8.77
CA SER A 205 13.43 14.25 9.27
C SER A 205 14.20 13.43 10.32
N ASN A 206 13.48 12.80 11.25
CA ASN A 206 14.11 11.99 12.29
C ASN A 206 14.66 10.68 11.72
N ALA A 207 13.91 10.02 10.81
CA ALA A 207 14.38 8.80 10.16
C ALA A 207 15.67 9.05 9.35
N GLU A 208 15.77 10.15 8.61
CA GLU A 208 16.97 10.54 7.87
C GLU A 208 18.20 10.69 8.79
N LYS A 209 18.03 11.37 9.95
CA LYS A 209 19.12 11.53 10.93
C LYS A 209 19.57 10.19 11.50
N VAL A 210 18.60 9.31 11.83
CA VAL A 210 18.90 7.98 12.37
C VAL A 210 19.55 7.10 11.31
N ALA A 211 19.04 7.10 10.06
CA ALA A 211 19.63 6.34 8.97
C ALA A 211 21.10 6.77 8.72
N LYS A 212 21.35 8.07 8.69
CA LYS A 212 22.72 8.60 8.55
C LYS A 212 23.64 8.16 9.69
N TYR A 213 23.17 8.20 10.94
CA TYR A 213 23.93 7.74 12.08
C TYR A 213 24.26 6.25 11.99
N LEU A 214 23.23 5.43 11.68
CA LEU A 214 23.40 3.98 11.59
C LEU A 214 24.33 3.59 10.43
N SER A 215 24.27 4.29 9.29
CA SER A 215 25.17 4.03 8.15
C SER A 215 26.66 4.25 8.46
N SER A 216 26.98 5.04 9.47
CA SER A 216 28.36 5.26 9.93
C SER A 216 28.76 4.47 11.17
N HIS A 217 27.85 3.63 11.69
CA HIS A 217 28.09 2.92 12.95
C HIS A 217 28.81 1.58 12.72
N ASP A 218 29.91 1.34 13.43
CA ASP A 218 30.78 0.16 13.23
C ASP A 218 30.08 -1.19 13.38
N SER A 219 29.01 -1.27 14.18
CA SER A 219 28.24 -2.49 14.41
C SER A 219 27.09 -2.69 13.41
N VAL A 220 26.88 -1.77 12.48
CA VAL A 220 25.87 -1.86 11.42
C VAL A 220 26.52 -2.32 10.13
N GLU A 221 25.91 -3.28 9.48
CA GLU A 221 26.35 -3.82 8.19
C GLU A 221 25.69 -3.09 7.02
N ARG A 222 24.38 -2.86 7.12
CA ARG A 222 23.59 -2.23 6.06
C ARG A 222 22.41 -1.44 6.65
N VAL A 223 22.07 -0.33 6.00
CA VAL A 223 20.84 0.43 6.24
C VAL A 223 19.99 0.45 4.98
N SER A 224 18.73 0.06 5.11
CA SER A 224 17.72 0.12 4.03
C SER A 224 16.78 1.30 4.32
N TYR A 225 16.97 2.39 3.59
CA TYR A 225 16.16 3.60 3.68
C TYR A 225 16.15 4.30 2.32
N PRO A 226 15.03 4.86 1.82
CA PRO A 226 14.93 5.30 0.43
C PRO A 226 16.04 6.26 -0.03
N SER A 227 16.46 7.22 0.81
CA SER A 227 17.54 8.16 0.45
C SER A 227 18.94 7.53 0.40
N HIS A 228 19.12 6.33 0.98
CA HIS A 228 20.39 5.61 1.08
C HIS A 228 20.49 4.45 0.08
N MET A 229 19.50 4.30 -0.80
CA MET A 229 19.50 3.31 -1.86
C MET A 229 20.29 3.80 -3.08
N ASP A 230 20.67 2.87 -3.96
CA ASP A 230 21.41 3.11 -5.19
C ASP A 230 20.60 2.71 -6.42
N GLY A 231 21.08 3.10 -7.62
CA GLY A 231 20.51 2.70 -8.90
C GLY A 231 19.03 3.05 -9.04
N TYR A 232 18.26 2.15 -9.65
CA TYR A 232 16.82 2.35 -9.91
C TYR A 232 15.99 2.61 -8.64
N ALA A 233 16.39 2.02 -7.52
CA ALA A 233 15.65 2.20 -6.26
C ALA A 233 15.77 3.64 -5.76
N LYS A 234 16.96 4.25 -5.90
CA LYS A 234 17.18 5.67 -5.60
C LYS A 234 16.44 6.59 -6.57
N GLU A 235 16.48 6.30 -7.86
CA GLU A 235 15.78 7.07 -8.88
C GLU A 235 14.26 7.08 -8.63
N ARG A 236 13.68 5.94 -8.26
CA ARG A 236 12.27 5.85 -7.87
C ARG A 236 11.96 6.63 -6.60
N ALA A 237 12.83 6.54 -5.58
CA ALA A 237 12.67 7.33 -4.37
C ALA A 237 12.64 8.83 -4.67
N ASP A 238 13.58 9.33 -5.48
CA ASP A 238 13.65 10.74 -5.87
C ASP A 238 12.45 11.18 -6.73
N LYS A 239 11.95 10.30 -7.59
CA LYS A 239 10.78 10.56 -8.44
C LYS A 239 9.47 10.65 -7.65
N TYR A 240 9.25 9.74 -6.71
CA TYR A 240 7.94 9.55 -6.08
C TYR A 240 7.83 10.13 -4.67
N LEU A 241 8.93 10.20 -3.92
CA LEU A 241 8.94 10.68 -2.53
C LEU A 241 9.38 12.15 -2.45
N THR A 242 8.56 13.07 -2.95
CA THR A 242 8.93 14.48 -3.14
C THR A 242 8.93 15.32 -1.87
N LYS A 243 8.41 14.81 -0.75
CA LYS A 243 8.26 15.54 0.53
C LYS A 243 8.90 14.82 1.72
N GLY A 244 9.93 14.02 1.46
CA GLY A 244 10.67 13.24 2.46
C GLY A 244 10.62 11.74 2.17
N ASN A 245 11.46 10.97 2.85
CA ASN A 245 11.70 9.55 2.57
C ASN A 245 10.94 8.60 3.52
N GLY A 246 9.98 9.13 4.30
CA GLY A 246 9.17 8.35 5.22
C GLY A 246 9.79 8.15 6.61
N GLY A 247 9.02 7.53 7.48
CA GLY A 247 9.38 7.28 8.88
C GLY A 247 9.79 5.83 9.17
N LEU A 248 10.09 5.04 8.13
CA LEU A 248 10.43 3.63 8.25
C LEU A 248 11.81 3.37 7.69
N MET A 249 12.60 2.55 8.36
CA MET A 249 13.89 2.06 7.88
C MET A 249 14.14 0.64 8.37
N GLY A 250 14.96 -0.11 7.64
CA GLY A 250 15.58 -1.35 8.07
C GLY A 250 17.07 -1.18 8.26
N PHE A 251 17.68 -1.98 9.13
CA PHE A 251 19.12 -2.08 9.21
C PHE A 251 19.55 -3.46 9.69
N GLU A 252 20.73 -3.87 9.28
CA GLU A 252 21.34 -5.14 9.66
C GLU A 252 22.50 -4.88 10.61
N VAL A 253 22.49 -5.58 11.75
CA VAL A 253 23.59 -5.52 12.71
C VAL A 253 24.58 -6.66 12.45
N LYS A 254 25.86 -6.38 12.60
CA LYS A 254 26.92 -7.40 12.52
C LYS A 254 26.73 -8.44 13.62
N GLY A 255 26.85 -9.72 13.29
CA GLY A 255 26.65 -10.82 14.22
C GLY A 255 25.31 -11.54 14.10
N GLY A 256 24.53 -11.23 13.06
CA GLY A 256 23.35 -11.99 12.66
C GLY A 256 22.20 -11.95 13.66
N ILE A 257 21.37 -13.00 13.65
CA ILE A 257 20.11 -13.09 14.41
C ILE A 257 20.31 -12.87 15.92
N GLU A 258 21.35 -13.42 16.51
CA GLU A 258 21.59 -13.30 17.96
C GLU A 258 21.96 -11.87 18.35
N ALA A 259 22.74 -11.17 17.52
CA ALA A 259 23.03 -9.75 17.72
C ALA A 259 21.75 -8.90 17.58
N GLY A 260 20.89 -9.20 16.59
CA GLY A 260 19.59 -8.54 16.44
C GLY A 260 18.67 -8.73 17.62
N LYS A 261 18.56 -9.95 18.16
CA LYS A 261 17.80 -10.24 19.39
C LYS A 261 18.36 -9.48 20.61
N LYS A 262 19.69 -9.46 20.75
CA LYS A 262 20.34 -8.73 21.85
C LYS A 262 20.08 -7.23 21.74
N PHE A 263 20.17 -6.67 20.54
CA PHE A 263 19.88 -5.26 20.27
C PHE A 263 18.44 -4.92 20.67
N ILE A 264 17.43 -5.66 20.14
CA ILE A 264 16.02 -5.35 20.39
C ILE A 264 15.65 -5.45 21.87
N ASN A 265 16.23 -6.42 22.59
CA ASN A 265 15.98 -6.62 24.02
C ASN A 265 16.66 -5.58 24.91
N ALA A 266 17.64 -4.84 24.41
CA ALA A 266 18.36 -3.77 25.15
C ALA A 266 17.72 -2.38 24.94
N LEU A 267 16.66 -2.28 24.12
CA LEU A 267 15.98 -1.00 23.89
C LEU A 267 15.16 -0.59 25.13
N GLU A 268 15.36 0.63 25.60
CA GLU A 268 14.64 1.19 26.75
C GLU A 268 13.60 2.24 26.31
N MET A 269 13.95 3.11 25.35
CA MET A 269 13.08 4.21 24.89
C MET A 269 12.19 3.82 23.71
N VAL A 270 12.63 2.87 22.89
CA VAL A 270 11.93 2.41 21.67
C VAL A 270 11.08 1.19 21.99
N TYR A 271 9.80 1.24 21.66
CA TYR A 271 8.88 0.13 21.96
C TYR A 271 9.09 -1.04 21.01
N HIS A 272 9.24 -2.24 21.56
CA HIS A 272 9.30 -3.47 20.79
C HIS A 272 7.85 -3.92 20.44
N VAL A 273 7.36 -3.52 19.29
CA VAL A 273 6.00 -3.83 18.82
C VAL A 273 5.91 -3.84 17.30
N ALA A 274 5.15 -4.79 16.77
CA ALA A 274 4.88 -4.92 15.34
C ALA A 274 3.80 -3.93 14.88
N ASN A 275 4.16 -2.66 14.77
CA ASN A 275 3.30 -1.61 14.21
C ASN A 275 4.15 -0.58 13.47
N ILE A 276 3.50 0.33 12.73
CA ILE A 276 4.12 1.45 12.03
C ILE A 276 3.25 2.71 12.18
N GLY A 277 3.85 3.89 11.98
CA GLY A 277 3.11 5.15 11.91
C GLY A 277 2.60 5.70 13.24
N ASP A 278 3.06 5.16 14.36
CA ASP A 278 2.79 5.69 15.70
C ASP A 278 3.63 6.95 15.96
N SER A 279 3.16 7.84 16.83
CA SER A 279 3.95 8.97 17.33
C SER A 279 5.12 8.56 18.23
N ARG A 280 5.07 7.36 18.79
CA ARG A 280 6.17 6.71 19.52
C ARG A 280 7.13 6.03 18.55
N SER A 281 8.41 5.95 18.94
CA SER A 281 9.40 5.18 18.20
C SER A 281 9.24 3.69 18.47
N LEU A 282 9.15 2.92 17.38
CA LEU A 282 8.90 1.48 17.42
C LEU A 282 10.05 0.73 16.74
N ALA A 283 10.35 -0.47 17.22
CA ALA A 283 11.29 -1.37 16.57
C ALA A 283 10.79 -2.82 16.65
N ILE A 284 11.21 -3.61 15.69
CA ILE A 284 10.92 -5.05 15.61
C ILE A 284 12.12 -5.76 14.99
N HIS A 285 12.33 -6.99 15.38
CA HIS A 285 13.29 -7.90 14.73
C HIS A 285 12.50 -8.90 13.86
N PRO A 286 12.31 -8.64 12.55
CA PRO A 286 11.41 -9.44 11.71
C PRO A 286 11.75 -10.93 11.67
N GLY A 287 13.04 -11.27 11.58
CA GLY A 287 13.51 -12.65 11.50
C GLY A 287 13.22 -13.53 12.72
N SER A 288 12.92 -12.94 13.89
CA SER A 288 12.50 -13.70 15.09
C SER A 288 11.03 -13.49 15.47
N THR A 289 10.26 -12.72 14.68
CA THR A 289 8.87 -12.37 14.99
C THR A 289 7.97 -12.52 13.75
N THR A 290 7.69 -11.43 13.05
CA THR A 290 6.69 -11.39 11.95
C THR A 290 7.07 -12.18 10.70
N HIS A 291 8.36 -12.44 10.46
CA HIS A 291 8.87 -13.19 9.30
C HIS A 291 9.58 -14.49 9.69
N SER A 292 9.39 -14.98 10.92
CA SER A 292 10.00 -16.22 11.38
C SER A 292 9.46 -17.49 10.70
N GLN A 293 8.37 -17.37 9.91
CA GLN A 293 7.70 -18.46 9.19
C GLN A 293 7.89 -18.37 7.67
N LEU A 294 8.62 -17.38 7.18
CA LEU A 294 9.04 -17.21 5.79
C LEU A 294 10.48 -17.68 5.62
#